data_fe070ff5a6e642b8aace8507688e85dd
#
_entry.id   fe070ff5a6e642b8aace8507688e85dd
#
_cell.length_a   1.000
_cell.length_b   1.000
_cell.length_c   1.000
_cell.angle_alpha   90.00
_cell.angle_beta   90.00
_cell.angle_gamma   90.00
#
_symmetry.space_group_name_H-M   'P 1'
#
loop_
_entity.id
_entity.type
_entity.pdbx_description
1 polymer ?
#
loop_
_entity_poly.entity_id
_entity_poly.type
_entity_poly.pdbx_seq_one_letter_code
_entity_poly.pdbx_strand_id
1 'polypeptide(L)'
;MLDITGDVAANIIEPNSEDVDLEGPHLENGRMIYASKTFENLDATRKAGLWGLSMPRRYGGLNLPNAIFSMASEIIAAADAGFQNIWSLQSCIDTLYEFGSEEQRQKYIPRICAGETMSMDLTEPDAGSDLQRVMLKATQDEDGTWRLNGV
;
A
#
# COMPACT_ATOMS: atom_id res chain seq x y z
N MET A 1 4.40 -13.99 -13.46
CA MET A 1 4.01 -13.11 -12.34
C MET A 1 2.73 -13.58 -11.69
N LEU A 2 1.64 -13.78 -12.43
CA LEU A 2 0.36 -14.23 -11.84
C LEU A 2 0.48 -15.62 -11.19
N ASP A 3 1.23 -16.55 -11.78
CA ASP A 3 1.49 -17.86 -11.16
C ASP A 3 2.20 -17.72 -9.81
N ILE A 4 3.22 -16.86 -9.75
CA ILE A 4 3.93 -16.54 -8.50
C ILE A 4 2.98 -15.93 -7.46
N THR A 5 2.09 -15.03 -7.90
CA THR A 5 1.06 -14.45 -7.01
C THR A 5 0.12 -15.53 -6.49
N GLY A 6 -0.32 -16.44 -7.37
CA GLY A 6 -1.17 -17.58 -7.01
C GLY A 6 -0.50 -18.51 -5.99
N ASP A 7 0.77 -18.84 -6.21
CA ASP A 7 1.55 -19.69 -5.29
C ASP A 7 1.68 -19.04 -3.90
N VAL A 8 1.99 -17.76 -3.83
CA VAL A 8 2.08 -17.02 -2.54
C VAL A 8 0.71 -16.92 -1.88
N ALA A 9 -0.33 -16.62 -2.65
CA ALA A 9 -1.69 -16.52 -2.14
C ALA A 9 -2.18 -17.83 -1.53
N ALA A 10 -2.07 -18.95 -2.28
CA ALA A 10 -2.59 -20.26 -1.86
C ALA A 10 -1.76 -20.91 -0.74
N ASN A 11 -0.43 -20.74 -0.75
CA ASN A 11 0.44 -21.48 0.17
C ASN A 11 0.86 -20.70 1.42
N ILE A 12 0.65 -19.36 1.44
CA ILE A 12 1.08 -18.51 2.55
C ILE A 12 -0.06 -17.62 3.04
N ILE A 13 -0.69 -16.82 2.15
CA ILE A 13 -1.66 -15.81 2.58
C ILE A 13 -2.96 -16.45 3.06
N GLU A 14 -3.54 -17.33 2.27
CA GLU A 14 -4.81 -18.00 2.60
C GLU A 14 -4.70 -18.86 3.87
N PRO A 15 -3.64 -19.69 4.09
CA PRO A 15 -3.48 -20.40 5.35
C PRO A 15 -3.30 -19.50 6.59
N ASN A 16 -2.82 -18.27 6.42
CA ASN A 16 -2.64 -17.32 7.50
C ASN A 16 -3.89 -16.47 7.80
N SER A 17 -4.90 -16.47 6.93
CA SER A 17 -6.03 -15.53 6.97
C SER A 17 -6.86 -15.63 8.26
N GLU A 18 -7.13 -16.85 8.74
CA GLU A 18 -7.89 -17.07 9.98
C GLU A 18 -7.12 -16.53 11.19
N ASP A 19 -5.83 -16.79 11.30
CA ASP A 19 -4.98 -16.28 12.39
C ASP A 19 -4.91 -14.74 12.36
N VAL A 20 -4.83 -14.14 11.18
CA VAL A 20 -4.84 -12.67 11.00
C VAL A 20 -6.15 -12.06 11.50
N ASP A 21 -7.29 -12.68 11.16
CA ASP A 21 -8.61 -12.20 11.58
C ASP A 21 -8.81 -12.34 13.09
N LEU A 22 -8.39 -13.44 13.68
CA LEU A 22 -8.51 -13.71 15.12
C LEU A 22 -7.61 -12.82 15.98
N GLU A 23 -6.36 -12.60 15.57
CA GLU A 23 -5.42 -11.74 16.31
C GLU A 23 -5.76 -10.25 16.11
N GLY A 24 -6.02 -9.84 14.89
CA GLY A 24 -6.33 -8.47 14.49
C GLY A 24 -5.21 -7.47 14.77
N PRO A 25 -5.33 -6.25 14.23
CA PRO A 25 -4.43 -5.16 14.59
C PRO A 25 -4.74 -4.64 15.99
N HIS A 26 -3.70 -4.29 16.76
CA HIS A 26 -3.85 -3.78 18.13
C HIS A 26 -2.88 -2.63 18.42
N LEU A 27 -3.17 -1.88 19.50
CA LEU A 27 -2.30 -0.80 19.96
C LEU A 27 -1.34 -1.32 21.03
N GLU A 28 -0.05 -1.13 20.80
CA GLU A 28 1.00 -1.39 21.77
C GLU A 28 1.92 -0.18 21.92
N ASN A 29 2.05 0.35 23.14
CA ASN A 29 2.88 1.53 23.44
C ASN A 29 2.59 2.74 22.53
N GLY A 30 1.31 2.96 22.19
CA GLY A 30 0.86 4.05 21.32
C GLY A 30 1.17 3.85 19.82
N ARG A 31 1.57 2.64 19.42
CA ARG A 31 1.78 2.26 18.02
C ARG A 31 0.80 1.16 17.62
N MET A 32 0.32 1.24 16.39
CA MET A 32 -0.47 0.18 15.80
C MET A 32 0.45 -0.96 15.38
N ILE A 33 0.11 -2.17 15.83
CA ILE A 33 0.81 -3.41 15.48
C ILE A 33 -0.15 -4.26 14.67
N TYR A 34 0.28 -4.73 13.53
CA TYR A 34 -0.46 -5.72 12.73
C TYR A 34 -0.40 -7.10 13.40
N ALA A 35 -1.36 -7.95 13.07
CA ALA A 35 -1.30 -9.37 13.41
C ALA A 35 0.03 -9.99 12.94
N SER A 36 0.55 -10.93 13.71
CA SER A 36 1.87 -11.55 13.48
C SER A 36 1.96 -12.15 12.07
N LYS A 37 0.91 -12.83 11.62
CA LYS A 37 0.82 -13.44 10.29
C LYS A 37 0.75 -12.43 9.14
N THR A 38 0.30 -11.20 9.39
CA THR A 38 0.38 -10.10 8.41
C THR A 38 1.83 -9.79 8.04
N PHE A 39 2.76 -9.84 9.00
CA PHE A 39 4.19 -9.64 8.70
C PHE A 39 4.78 -10.78 7.86
N GLU A 40 4.35 -12.04 8.08
CA GLU A 40 4.74 -13.17 7.24
C GLU A 40 4.24 -12.98 5.79
N ASN A 41 3.00 -12.54 5.61
CA ASN A 41 2.41 -12.25 4.30
C ASN A 41 3.15 -11.12 3.59
N LEU A 42 3.49 -10.02 4.30
CA LEU A 42 4.28 -8.93 3.76
C LEU A 42 5.68 -9.39 3.32
N ASP A 43 6.35 -10.21 4.13
CA ASP A 43 7.67 -10.72 3.83
C ASP A 43 7.65 -11.69 2.62
N ALA A 44 6.63 -12.54 2.54
CA ALA A 44 6.43 -13.43 1.40
C ALA A 44 6.22 -12.67 0.09
N THR A 45 5.36 -11.63 0.09
CA THR A 45 5.14 -10.80 -1.10
C THR A 45 6.37 -9.99 -1.50
N ARG A 46 7.19 -9.54 -0.54
CA ARG A 46 8.49 -8.89 -0.81
C ARG A 46 9.46 -9.85 -1.47
N LYS A 47 9.66 -11.03 -0.89
CA LYS A 47 10.56 -12.08 -1.42
C LYS A 47 10.14 -12.55 -2.81
N ALA A 48 8.85 -12.60 -3.07
CA ALA A 48 8.29 -12.96 -4.37
C ALA A 48 8.37 -11.84 -5.42
N GLY A 49 8.83 -10.63 -5.04
CA GLY A 49 8.91 -9.48 -5.94
C GLY A 49 7.55 -8.94 -6.39
N LEU A 50 6.54 -9.01 -5.53
CA LEU A 50 5.17 -8.54 -5.82
C LEU A 50 4.94 -7.08 -5.43
N TRP A 51 5.99 -6.25 -5.47
CA TRP A 51 5.94 -4.83 -5.17
C TRP A 51 6.43 -3.98 -6.33
N GLY A 52 5.82 -2.80 -6.51
CA GLY A 52 6.17 -1.90 -7.61
C GLY A 52 5.85 -2.46 -8.99
N LEU A 53 4.80 -3.30 -9.12
CA LEU A 53 4.50 -4.02 -10.36
C LEU A 53 4.36 -3.09 -11.57
N SER A 54 3.66 -1.96 -11.43
CA SER A 54 3.42 -0.98 -12.49
C SER A 54 4.53 0.05 -12.65
N MET A 55 5.38 0.21 -11.63
CA MET A 55 6.40 1.26 -11.63
C MET A 55 7.55 1.01 -12.61
N PRO A 56 8.11 2.09 -13.19
CA PRO A 56 9.25 1.97 -14.10
C PRO A 56 10.47 1.32 -13.45
N ARG A 57 11.23 0.56 -14.24
CA ARG A 57 12.45 -0.13 -13.80
C ARG A 57 13.50 0.80 -13.20
N ARG A 58 13.57 2.07 -13.66
CA ARG A 58 14.50 3.08 -13.11
C ARG A 58 14.28 3.38 -11.62
N TYR A 59 13.10 3.08 -11.09
CA TYR A 59 12.76 3.22 -9.67
C TYR A 59 12.69 1.87 -8.94
N GLY A 60 13.12 0.79 -9.58
CA GLY A 60 13.09 -0.55 -8.99
C GLY A 60 11.80 -1.34 -9.25
N GLY A 61 10.86 -0.79 -10.03
CA GLY A 61 9.63 -1.47 -10.41
C GLY A 61 9.80 -2.46 -11.57
N LEU A 62 8.73 -3.19 -11.88
CA LEU A 62 8.72 -4.22 -12.93
C LEU A 62 8.23 -3.71 -14.28
N ASN A 63 7.65 -2.51 -14.34
CA ASN A 63 7.09 -1.89 -15.54
C ASN A 63 6.04 -2.77 -16.24
N LEU A 64 5.19 -3.43 -15.43
CA LEU A 64 4.09 -4.25 -15.94
C LEU A 64 2.84 -3.38 -16.17
N PRO A 65 1.95 -3.78 -17.10
CA PRO A 65 0.65 -3.13 -17.25
C PRO A 65 -0.19 -3.20 -15.97
N ASN A 66 -0.97 -2.15 -15.67
CA ASN A 66 -1.87 -2.10 -14.52
C ASN A 66 -2.88 -3.26 -14.49
N ALA A 67 -3.22 -3.85 -15.65
CA ALA A 67 -4.03 -5.05 -15.72
C ALA A 67 -3.42 -6.22 -14.93
N ILE A 68 -2.09 -6.38 -14.96
CA ILE A 68 -1.40 -7.43 -14.18
C ILE A 68 -1.49 -7.13 -12.68
N PHE A 69 -1.36 -5.87 -12.27
CA PHE A 69 -1.57 -5.47 -10.87
C PHE A 69 -3.00 -5.78 -10.41
N SER A 70 -4.02 -5.46 -11.23
CA SER A 70 -5.43 -5.74 -10.91
C SER A 70 -5.71 -7.24 -10.77
N MET A 71 -5.17 -8.07 -11.67
CA MET A 71 -5.32 -9.53 -11.60
C MET A 71 -4.59 -10.10 -10.37
N ALA A 72 -3.39 -9.62 -10.06
CA ALA A 72 -2.66 -10.01 -8.85
C ALA A 72 -3.44 -9.60 -7.58
N SER A 73 -4.04 -8.42 -7.59
CA SER A 73 -4.89 -7.90 -6.51
C SER A 73 -6.11 -8.80 -6.26
N GLU A 74 -6.77 -9.26 -7.33
CA GLU A 74 -7.88 -10.20 -7.24
C GLU A 74 -7.47 -11.54 -6.62
N ILE A 75 -6.32 -12.09 -7.05
CA ILE A 75 -5.79 -13.35 -6.50
C ILE A 75 -5.50 -13.22 -5.00
N ILE A 76 -4.85 -12.12 -4.58
CA ILE A 76 -4.54 -11.88 -3.17
C ILE A 76 -5.82 -11.63 -2.37
N ALA A 77 -6.79 -10.88 -2.92
CA ALA A 77 -8.08 -10.63 -2.26
C ALA A 77 -8.90 -11.91 -2.04
N ALA A 78 -8.80 -12.88 -2.95
CA ALA A 78 -9.45 -14.17 -2.79
C ALA A 78 -8.85 -14.99 -1.65
N ALA A 79 -7.56 -14.82 -1.34
CA ALA A 79 -6.88 -15.47 -0.23
C ALA A 79 -7.11 -14.75 1.11
N ASP A 80 -7.01 -13.42 1.14
CA ASP A 80 -7.25 -12.57 2.31
C ASP A 80 -7.56 -11.14 1.86
N ALA A 81 -8.83 -10.73 1.95
CA ALA A 81 -9.30 -9.41 1.56
C ALA A 81 -8.74 -8.29 2.47
N GLY A 82 -8.51 -8.57 3.74
CA GLY A 82 -7.90 -7.64 4.68
C GLY A 82 -6.43 -7.37 4.35
N PHE A 83 -5.67 -8.41 4.08
CA PHE A 83 -4.29 -8.30 3.64
C PHE A 83 -4.18 -7.61 2.27
N GLN A 84 -5.10 -7.91 1.35
CA GLN A 84 -5.14 -7.25 0.04
C GLN A 84 -5.23 -5.74 0.18
N ASN A 85 -6.03 -5.23 1.13
CA ASN A 85 -6.12 -3.80 1.38
C ASN A 85 -4.74 -3.19 1.73
N ILE A 86 -3.97 -3.85 2.61
CA ILE A 86 -2.61 -3.38 2.99
C ILE A 86 -1.67 -3.43 1.79
N TRP A 87 -1.64 -4.56 1.08
CA TRP A 87 -0.74 -4.78 -0.04
C TRP A 87 -1.05 -3.88 -1.25
N SER A 88 -2.32 -3.67 -1.57
CA SER A 88 -2.74 -2.89 -2.75
C SER A 88 -2.49 -1.39 -2.60
N LEU A 89 -2.34 -0.87 -1.38
CA LEU A 89 -2.00 0.55 -1.15
C LEU A 89 -0.66 0.95 -1.78
N GLN A 90 0.20 0.00 -2.17
CA GLN A 90 1.35 0.31 -3.02
C GLN A 90 0.96 1.09 -4.28
N SER A 91 -0.27 0.94 -4.79
CA SER A 91 -0.76 1.69 -5.96
C SER A 91 -0.85 3.19 -5.74
N CYS A 92 -0.83 3.68 -4.49
CA CYS A 92 -0.77 5.11 -4.20
C CYS A 92 0.48 5.78 -4.80
N ILE A 93 1.54 5.01 -5.11
CA ILE A 93 2.72 5.54 -5.79
C ILE A 93 2.45 5.98 -7.24
N ASP A 94 1.36 5.51 -7.87
CA ASP A 94 0.97 5.98 -9.20
C ASP A 94 0.68 7.49 -9.17
N THR A 95 0.01 7.98 -8.11
CA THR A 95 -0.20 9.42 -7.90
C THR A 95 1.12 10.17 -7.74
N LEU A 96 2.04 9.62 -6.96
CA LEU A 96 3.36 10.21 -6.78
C LEU A 96 4.17 10.19 -8.08
N TYR A 97 4.06 9.12 -8.86
CA TYR A 97 4.72 9.00 -10.16
C TYR A 97 4.18 10.03 -11.17
N GLU A 98 2.87 10.25 -11.21
CA GLU A 98 2.23 11.18 -12.15
C GLU A 98 2.46 12.65 -11.74
N PHE A 99 2.23 12.99 -10.48
CA PHE A 99 2.14 14.39 -10.02
C PHE A 99 3.32 14.83 -9.14
N GLY A 100 4.14 13.92 -8.64
CA GLY A 100 5.27 14.25 -7.77
C GLY A 100 6.44 14.91 -8.53
N SER A 101 7.29 15.64 -7.80
CA SER A 101 8.57 16.10 -8.32
C SER A 101 9.54 14.93 -8.56
N GLU A 102 10.57 15.13 -9.37
CA GLU A 102 11.58 14.07 -9.58
C GLU A 102 12.30 13.71 -8.27
N GLU A 103 12.55 14.68 -7.40
CA GLU A 103 13.12 14.43 -6.07
C GLU A 103 12.22 13.52 -5.23
N GLN A 104 10.90 13.77 -5.21
CA GLN A 104 9.93 12.93 -4.51
C GLN A 104 9.86 11.52 -5.11
N ARG A 105 9.86 11.40 -6.44
CA ARG A 105 9.87 10.09 -7.13
C ARG A 105 11.11 9.28 -6.77
N GLN A 106 12.30 9.89 -6.83
CA GLN A 106 13.56 9.23 -6.49
C GLN A 106 13.64 8.83 -5.01
N LYS A 107 13.02 9.60 -4.12
CA LYS A 107 13.04 9.35 -2.69
C LYS A 107 12.08 8.24 -2.26
N TYR A 108 10.87 8.22 -2.79
CA TYR A 108 9.79 7.38 -2.25
C TYR A 108 9.48 6.15 -3.09
N ILE A 109 9.48 6.25 -4.44
CA ILE A 109 9.07 5.11 -5.28
C ILE A 109 9.97 3.88 -5.05
N PRO A 110 11.30 4.00 -4.98
CA PRO A 110 12.16 2.83 -4.72
C PRO A 110 11.85 2.12 -3.40
N ARG A 111 11.46 2.86 -2.37
CA ARG A 111 11.10 2.31 -1.05
C ARG A 111 9.87 1.43 -1.14
N ILE A 112 8.83 1.90 -1.85
CA ILE A 112 7.61 1.12 -2.05
C ILE A 112 7.88 -0.09 -2.97
N CYS A 113 8.69 0.07 -4.02
CA CYS A 113 9.12 -1.06 -4.85
C CYS A 113 9.92 -2.11 -4.05
N ALA A 114 10.59 -1.70 -2.97
CA ALA A 114 11.24 -2.60 -2.02
C ALA A 114 10.30 -3.20 -0.97
N GLY A 115 9.00 -2.85 -0.98
CA GLY A 115 7.98 -3.42 -0.12
C GLY A 115 7.65 -2.62 1.14
N GLU A 116 7.98 -1.33 1.20
CA GLU A 116 7.44 -0.47 2.25
C GLU A 116 5.94 -0.24 2.02
N THR A 117 5.17 -0.26 3.10
CA THR A 117 3.73 -0.04 3.06
C THR A 117 3.40 1.45 2.98
N MET A 118 2.22 1.74 2.40
CA MET A 118 1.64 3.08 2.36
C MET A 118 0.28 3.09 3.07
N SER A 119 -0.18 4.27 3.48
CA SER A 119 -1.55 4.51 3.88
C SER A 119 -2.20 5.57 2.98
N MET A 120 -3.52 5.56 2.93
CA MET A 120 -4.31 6.57 2.26
C MET A 120 -5.43 7.03 3.21
N ASP A 121 -5.25 8.20 3.79
CA ASP A 121 -6.17 8.83 4.72
C ASP A 121 -6.98 9.89 3.94
N LEU A 122 -8.10 9.47 3.32
CA LEU A 122 -8.80 10.27 2.32
C LEU A 122 -10.16 10.77 2.80
N THR A 123 -10.95 9.89 3.44
CA THR A 123 -12.32 10.20 3.87
C THR A 123 -12.30 11.03 5.15
N GLU A 124 -13.06 12.11 5.15
CA GLU A 124 -13.32 12.96 6.32
C GLU A 124 -14.75 12.77 6.82
N PRO A 125 -15.13 13.24 8.03
CA PRO A 125 -16.48 13.09 8.56
C PRO A 125 -17.58 13.60 7.61
N ASP A 126 -17.33 14.68 6.89
CA ASP A 126 -18.29 15.33 5.99
C ASP A 126 -17.97 15.16 4.50
N ALA A 127 -16.95 14.38 4.16
CA ALA A 127 -16.48 14.20 2.78
C ALA A 127 -15.95 12.77 2.54
N GLY A 128 -16.75 11.97 1.86
CA GLY A 128 -16.38 10.61 1.45
C GLY A 128 -16.51 10.45 -0.06
N SER A 129 -17.70 10.09 -0.57
CA SER A 129 -17.93 9.97 -2.00
C SER A 129 -17.79 11.31 -2.74
N ASP A 130 -18.11 12.42 -2.10
CA ASP A 130 -17.90 13.76 -2.63
C ASP A 130 -16.58 14.35 -2.06
N LEU A 131 -15.46 14.03 -2.71
CA LEU A 131 -14.13 14.52 -2.34
C LEU A 131 -13.94 16.02 -2.58
N GLN A 132 -14.83 16.69 -3.30
CA GLN A 132 -14.75 18.15 -3.47
C GLN A 132 -15.04 18.90 -2.16
N ARG A 133 -15.62 18.21 -1.18
CA ARG A 133 -15.96 18.74 0.14
C ARG A 133 -14.88 18.50 1.20
N VAL A 134 -13.75 17.90 0.82
CA VAL A 134 -12.61 17.69 1.74
C VAL A 134 -12.15 19.02 2.31
N MET A 135 -12.07 19.10 3.62
CA MET A 135 -11.71 20.30 4.39
C MET A 135 -10.25 20.33 4.83
N LEU A 136 -9.51 19.21 4.69
CA LEU A 136 -8.08 19.17 4.99
C LEU A 136 -7.36 20.25 4.19
N LYS A 137 -6.63 21.09 4.91
CA LYS A 137 -5.93 22.24 4.34
C LYS A 137 -4.43 22.16 4.62
N ALA A 138 -3.65 22.33 3.57
CA ALA A 138 -2.21 22.49 3.66
C ALA A 138 -1.85 23.99 3.66
N THR A 139 -1.06 24.44 4.63
CA THR A 139 -0.49 25.80 4.67
C THR A 139 1.02 25.71 4.75
N GLN A 140 1.72 26.57 4.02
CA GLN A 140 3.17 26.62 4.03
C GLN A 140 3.67 27.68 5.02
N ASP A 141 4.57 27.29 5.91
CA ASP A 141 5.26 28.20 6.83
C ASP A 141 6.41 28.95 6.11
N GLU A 142 6.95 29.98 6.77
CA GLU A 142 8.04 30.80 6.23
C GLU A 142 9.34 30.01 5.96
N ASP A 143 9.55 28.88 6.66
CA ASP A 143 10.69 27.97 6.46
C ASP A 143 10.50 26.98 5.31
N GLY A 144 9.35 27.05 4.61
CA GLY A 144 8.99 26.16 3.53
C GLY A 144 8.34 24.83 3.98
N THR A 145 8.19 24.60 5.27
CA THR A 145 7.50 23.42 5.82
C THR A 145 5.99 23.51 5.59
N TRP A 146 5.35 22.39 5.22
CA TRP A 146 3.91 22.31 5.07
C TRP A 146 3.25 21.75 6.34
N ARG A 147 2.22 22.44 6.81
CA ARG A 147 1.35 21.98 7.90
C ARG A 147 0.01 21.56 7.36
N LEU A 148 -0.44 20.37 7.77
CA LEU A 148 -1.77 19.86 7.46
C LEU A 148 -2.68 20.15 8.64
N ASN A 149 -3.85 20.75 8.37
CA ASN A 149 -4.89 21.04 9.35
C ASN A 149 -6.23 20.48 8.83
N GLY A 150 -6.84 19.62 9.61
CA GLY A 150 -8.09 18.94 9.30
C GLY A 150 -8.41 17.89 10.35
N VAL A 151 -9.47 17.13 10.13
CA VAL A 151 -9.95 16.04 11.00
C VAL A 151 -9.76 14.72 10.25
#